data_82241bf438282f7c3237f80ed0e8ab0e
#
_entry.id   82241bf438282f7c3237f80ed0e8ab0e
#
_cell.length_a   1.000
_cell.length_b   1.000
_cell.length_c   1.000
_cell.angle_alpha   90.00
_cell.angle_beta   90.00
_cell.angle_gamma   90.00
#
_symmetry.space_group_name_H-M   'P 1'
#
loop_
_entity.id
_entity.type
_entity.pdbx_description
1 polymer ?
#
loop_
_entity_poly.entity_id
_entity_poly.type
_entity_poly.pdbx_seq_one_letter_code
_entity_poly.pdbx_strand_id
1 'polypeptide(L)'
;MHLILIAAAIVAIAPVQPAQANRQPQLASASGLTALVFGSQNSIWFSASRDNGKSFSQPVRAAQVPNLMLRRHRGPRVVIAKNAIVISAIEGLPATIYNPLTRKDDGSGDLLAWRSTDGGKTWSKPVVVNDVPTAAREGLHAMAAGRNGEIAAAWLDLRQKGTRLYGAYSHDGGASWSKNVMLYESPSGTICQCCDPSITLGTNGGFDVMFRNVMGGDRDMYIVSWDTASGIQKVKKLGTGSWKLNACPMDGGGVVEVNGKIVSAWRREKSVYLDETGKREIALGEGKDVAIAPSSTGAYVAWVGAAGIEIHKPGNQPPVLLSASGAYPTLKELANGYILAAWENNGQIETKVLK
;
A
#
# COMPACT_ATOMS: atom_id res chain seq x y z
N MET A 1 4.92 -43.24 -4.62
CA MET A 1 5.04 -42.27 -3.52
C MET A 1 4.16 -41.08 -3.85
N HIS A 2 2.92 -41.05 -3.29
CA HIS A 2 1.97 -39.95 -3.54
C HIS A 2 2.43 -38.74 -2.73
N LEU A 3 2.92 -37.70 -3.39
CA LEU A 3 3.09 -36.39 -2.76
C LEU A 3 1.69 -35.86 -2.46
N ILE A 4 1.28 -35.89 -1.21
CA ILE A 4 0.11 -35.15 -0.74
C ILE A 4 0.53 -33.69 -0.78
N LEU A 5 0.13 -32.95 -1.81
CA LEU A 5 0.17 -31.50 -1.81
C LEU A 5 -0.81 -31.03 -0.72
N ILE A 6 -0.30 -30.76 0.47
CA ILE A 6 -1.08 -30.06 1.49
C ILE A 6 -1.26 -28.64 0.98
N ALA A 7 -2.42 -28.33 0.47
CA ALA A 7 -2.81 -26.94 0.15
C ALA A 7 -2.66 -26.13 1.44
N ALA A 8 -1.90 -25.03 1.39
CA ALA A 8 -1.73 -24.16 2.55
C ALA A 8 -3.11 -23.70 3.04
N ALA A 9 -3.37 -23.91 4.32
CA ALA A 9 -4.64 -23.56 4.95
C ALA A 9 -4.81 -22.03 4.99
N ILE A 10 -6.05 -21.58 4.87
CA ILE A 10 -6.42 -20.19 5.17
C ILE A 10 -6.41 -20.03 6.69
N VAL A 11 -5.73 -18.97 7.17
CA VAL A 11 -5.77 -18.55 8.57
C VAL A 11 -6.67 -17.32 8.64
N ALA A 12 -7.73 -17.39 9.44
CA ALA A 12 -8.67 -16.31 9.63
C ALA A 12 -8.43 -15.59 10.97
N ILE A 13 -8.37 -14.26 10.92
CA ILE A 13 -8.33 -13.38 12.09
C ILE A 13 -9.73 -12.81 12.26
N ALA A 14 -10.44 -13.33 13.26
CA ALA A 14 -11.80 -12.95 13.56
C ALA A 14 -11.92 -11.45 13.89
N PRO A 15 -13.13 -10.86 13.80
CA PRO A 15 -13.36 -9.50 14.21
C PRO A 15 -12.89 -9.27 15.65
N VAL A 16 -12.04 -8.26 15.85
CA VAL A 16 -11.47 -7.91 17.16
C VAL A 16 -12.49 -7.24 18.09
N GLN A 17 -13.58 -6.76 17.51
CA GLN A 17 -14.72 -6.16 18.22
C GLN A 17 -16.00 -6.78 17.70
N PRO A 18 -16.93 -7.19 18.58
CA PRO A 18 -18.21 -7.75 18.15
C PRO A 18 -18.95 -6.83 17.17
N ALA A 19 -19.49 -7.42 16.10
CA ALA A 19 -20.23 -6.74 15.03
C ALA A 19 -19.44 -5.65 14.27
N GLN A 20 -18.11 -5.60 14.39
CA GLN A 20 -17.26 -4.64 13.69
C GLN A 20 -16.27 -5.35 12.76
N ALA A 21 -16.28 -4.94 11.51
CA ALA A 21 -15.39 -5.52 10.51
C ALA A 21 -13.93 -5.10 10.72
N ASN A 22 -13.02 -6.06 10.58
CA ASN A 22 -11.61 -5.80 10.33
C ASN A 22 -11.43 -5.38 8.87
N ARG A 23 -10.62 -4.32 8.61
CA ARG A 23 -10.51 -3.70 7.29
C ARG A 23 -9.08 -3.32 6.94
N GLN A 24 -8.80 -3.29 5.64
CA GLN A 24 -7.57 -2.76 5.04
C GLN A 24 -6.30 -3.40 5.61
N PRO A 25 -6.15 -4.74 5.46
CA PRO A 25 -4.97 -5.44 5.94
C PRO A 25 -3.72 -4.97 5.20
N GLN A 26 -2.61 -4.86 5.92
CA GLN A 26 -1.30 -4.59 5.38
C GLN A 26 -0.25 -5.49 6.03
N LEU A 27 0.74 -5.88 5.25
CA LEU A 27 1.78 -6.83 5.62
C LEU A 27 3.17 -6.20 5.53
N ALA A 28 4.03 -6.51 6.50
CA ALA A 28 5.46 -6.30 6.43
C ALA A 28 6.19 -7.54 6.93
N SER A 29 7.34 -7.87 6.34
CA SER A 29 8.14 -9.01 6.78
C SER A 29 9.62 -8.65 6.74
N ALA A 30 10.31 -8.85 7.86
CA ALA A 30 11.75 -8.71 7.96
C ALA A 30 12.26 -9.49 9.19
N SER A 31 13.48 -9.98 9.12
CA SER A 31 14.20 -10.59 10.27
C SER A 31 13.40 -11.70 10.99
N GLY A 32 12.67 -12.51 10.22
CA GLY A 32 11.87 -13.63 10.79
C GLY A 32 10.57 -13.20 11.47
N LEU A 33 10.22 -11.92 11.42
CA LEU A 33 8.94 -11.39 11.90
C LEU A 33 8.08 -10.99 10.71
N THR A 34 6.83 -11.41 10.70
CA THR A 34 5.81 -10.91 9.78
C THR A 34 4.76 -10.15 10.59
N ALA A 35 4.60 -8.87 10.28
CA ALA A 35 3.61 -7.98 10.86
C ALA A 35 2.37 -7.96 9.96
N LEU A 36 1.20 -8.07 10.56
CA LEU A 36 -0.09 -7.82 9.95
C LEU A 36 -0.75 -6.68 10.74
N VAL A 37 -1.14 -5.62 10.04
CA VAL A 37 -1.94 -4.54 10.62
C VAL A 37 -3.25 -4.39 9.87
N PHE A 38 -4.28 -3.96 10.58
CA PHE A 38 -5.59 -3.66 10.02
C PHE A 38 -6.33 -2.65 10.89
N GLY A 39 -7.34 -2.02 10.33
CA GLY A 39 -8.22 -1.12 11.07
C GLY A 39 -9.50 -1.83 11.51
N SER A 40 -10.07 -1.42 12.65
CA SER A 40 -11.43 -1.75 13.04
C SER A 40 -12.00 -0.55 13.78
N GLN A 41 -13.08 0.04 13.25
CA GLN A 41 -13.61 1.34 13.75
C GLN A 41 -12.51 2.41 13.84
N ASN A 42 -12.32 2.94 15.05
CA ASN A 42 -11.36 3.99 15.38
C ASN A 42 -10.07 3.42 16.00
N SER A 43 -9.68 2.21 15.64
CA SER A 43 -8.49 1.57 16.19
C SER A 43 -7.67 0.86 15.13
N ILE A 44 -6.37 0.91 15.30
CA ILE A 44 -5.40 0.14 14.53
C ILE A 44 -4.99 -1.07 15.36
N TRP A 45 -5.04 -2.23 14.76
CA TRP A 45 -4.70 -3.51 15.36
C TRP A 45 -3.48 -4.11 14.70
N PHE A 46 -2.67 -4.76 15.51
CA PHE A 46 -1.44 -5.43 15.11
C PHE A 46 -1.47 -6.89 15.53
N SER A 47 -1.03 -7.76 14.65
CA SER A 47 -0.79 -9.18 14.90
C SER A 47 0.53 -9.61 14.27
N ALA A 48 1.22 -10.57 14.85
CA ALA A 48 2.53 -11.02 14.42
C ALA A 48 2.58 -12.52 14.14
N SER A 49 3.30 -12.91 13.10
CA SER A 49 3.71 -14.28 12.83
C SER A 49 5.22 -14.41 12.95
N ARG A 50 5.68 -15.52 13.53
CA ARG A 50 7.10 -15.91 13.63
C ARG A 50 7.40 -17.28 13.01
N ASP A 51 6.42 -17.83 12.32
CA ASP A 51 6.44 -19.16 11.70
C ASP A 51 6.18 -19.10 10.18
N ASN A 52 6.59 -17.97 9.57
CA ASN A 52 6.38 -17.68 8.15
C ASN A 52 4.89 -17.72 7.75
N GLY A 53 4.05 -17.02 8.49
CA GLY A 53 2.64 -16.83 8.16
C GLY A 53 1.71 -18.02 8.43
N LYS A 54 2.19 -19.08 9.07
CA LYS A 54 1.38 -20.26 9.37
C LYS A 54 0.40 -20.00 10.53
N SER A 55 0.79 -19.16 11.46
CA SER A 55 -0.08 -18.69 12.55
C SER A 55 0.22 -17.22 12.87
N PHE A 56 -0.75 -16.58 13.53
CA PHE A 56 -0.65 -15.20 13.98
C PHE A 56 -0.99 -15.10 15.47
N SER A 57 -0.33 -14.18 16.18
CA SER A 57 -0.67 -13.85 17.56
C SER A 57 -2.07 -13.29 17.65
N GLN A 58 -2.66 -13.32 18.85
CA GLN A 58 -3.86 -12.55 19.11
C GLN A 58 -3.60 -11.07 18.80
N PRO A 59 -4.52 -10.38 18.11
CA PRO A 59 -4.36 -8.97 17.79
C PRO A 59 -4.27 -8.11 19.04
N VAL A 60 -3.31 -7.19 19.05
CA VAL A 60 -3.20 -6.15 20.08
C VAL A 60 -3.51 -4.78 19.46
N ARG A 61 -4.14 -3.90 20.23
CA ARG A 61 -4.43 -2.55 19.77
C ARG A 61 -3.16 -1.72 19.76
N ALA A 62 -2.69 -1.36 18.56
CA ALA A 62 -1.52 -0.52 18.38
C ALA A 62 -1.82 0.96 18.66
N ALA A 63 -2.98 1.44 18.22
CA ALA A 63 -3.41 2.81 18.43
C ALA A 63 -4.92 2.93 18.46
N GLN A 64 -5.42 3.93 19.20
CA GLN A 64 -6.77 4.45 19.07
C GLN A 64 -6.70 5.78 18.32
N VAL A 65 -7.46 5.90 17.24
CA VAL A 65 -7.46 7.04 16.33
C VAL A 65 -8.90 7.49 16.15
N PRO A 66 -9.35 8.55 16.80
CA PRO A 66 -10.78 8.91 16.89
C PRO A 66 -11.48 9.02 15.54
N ASN A 67 -10.78 9.54 14.54
CA ASN A 67 -11.28 9.72 13.17
C ASN A 67 -10.38 8.96 12.18
N LEU A 68 -10.14 7.69 12.44
CA LEU A 68 -9.36 6.84 11.54
C LEU A 68 -10.02 6.80 10.16
N MET A 69 -9.30 7.27 9.14
CA MET A 69 -9.75 7.08 7.77
C MET A 69 -9.63 5.61 7.39
N LEU A 70 -10.76 4.91 7.35
CA LEU A 70 -10.85 3.48 7.11
C LEU A 70 -11.90 3.19 6.03
N ARG A 71 -11.51 3.38 4.78
CA ARG A 71 -12.36 3.18 3.60
C ARG A 71 -11.54 2.47 2.51
N ARG A 72 -12.07 2.40 1.29
CA ARG A 72 -11.38 1.84 0.12
C ARG A 72 -9.97 2.43 -0.03
N HIS A 73 -8.94 1.58 0.06
CA HIS A 73 -7.50 1.91 0.03
C HIS A 73 -7.03 2.90 1.11
N ARG A 74 -7.90 3.26 2.06
CA ARG A 74 -7.58 4.06 3.23
C ARG A 74 -7.50 3.17 4.46
N GLY A 75 -6.45 3.30 5.24
CA GLY A 75 -6.22 2.47 6.41
C GLY A 75 -4.74 2.47 6.80
N PRO A 76 -4.35 1.67 7.79
CA PRO A 76 -2.97 1.64 8.26
C PRO A 76 -2.01 1.10 7.19
N ARG A 77 -0.75 1.53 7.27
CA ARG A 77 0.40 0.94 6.57
C ARG A 77 1.41 0.49 7.61
N VAL A 78 2.22 -0.50 7.27
CA VAL A 78 3.24 -1.02 8.19
C VAL A 78 4.55 -1.29 7.48
N VAL A 79 5.65 -0.98 8.14
CA VAL A 79 7.01 -1.38 7.74
C VAL A 79 7.76 -1.91 8.95
N ILE A 80 8.75 -2.76 8.70
CA ILE A 80 9.75 -3.18 9.68
C ILE A 80 11.08 -2.63 9.20
N ALA A 81 11.67 -1.72 9.98
CA ALA A 81 12.91 -1.04 9.64
C ALA A 81 13.87 -1.15 10.81
N LYS A 82 15.02 -1.82 10.60
CA LYS A 82 16.03 -2.05 11.65
C LYS A 82 15.40 -2.76 12.87
N ASN A 83 15.31 -2.03 13.97
CA ASN A 83 14.81 -2.53 15.25
C ASN A 83 13.42 -1.98 15.59
N ALA A 84 12.69 -1.43 14.63
CA ALA A 84 11.38 -0.83 14.84
C ALA A 84 10.34 -1.38 13.87
N ILE A 85 9.14 -1.57 14.37
CA ILE A 85 7.93 -1.70 13.56
C ILE A 85 7.29 -0.32 13.55
N VAL A 86 7.00 0.22 12.38
CA VAL A 86 6.34 1.52 12.24
C VAL A 86 5.03 1.32 11.51
N ILE A 87 3.96 1.85 12.11
CA ILE A 87 2.62 1.90 11.53
C ILE A 87 2.32 3.36 11.20
N SER A 88 1.70 3.60 10.05
CA SER A 88 1.15 4.91 9.71
C SER A 88 -0.32 4.81 9.35
N ALA A 89 -1.08 5.86 9.62
CA ALA A 89 -2.46 6.00 9.20
C ALA A 89 -2.85 7.48 9.15
N ILE A 90 -3.95 7.78 8.46
CA ILE A 90 -4.46 9.15 8.40
C ILE A 90 -5.64 9.27 9.35
N GLU A 91 -5.55 10.25 10.25
CA GLU A 91 -6.61 10.71 11.12
C GLU A 91 -7.26 11.95 10.50
N GLY A 92 -8.56 11.93 10.32
CA GLY A 92 -9.27 13.09 9.80
C GLY A 92 -10.72 12.81 9.46
N LEU A 93 -11.44 13.87 9.20
CA LEU A 93 -12.83 13.81 8.77
C LEU A 93 -12.91 13.88 7.24
N PRO A 94 -13.66 12.99 6.60
CA PRO A 94 -13.93 13.13 5.17
C PRO A 94 -14.69 14.44 4.92
N ALA A 95 -14.44 15.07 3.79
CA ALA A 95 -15.21 16.24 3.38
C ALA A 95 -16.71 15.90 3.33
N THR A 96 -17.53 16.70 4.02
CA THR A 96 -18.99 16.62 3.98
C THR A 96 -19.57 17.63 2.98
N ILE A 97 -18.84 18.69 2.72
CA ILE A 97 -19.17 19.74 1.76
C ILE A 97 -18.04 19.86 0.73
N TYR A 98 -18.34 19.52 -0.50
CA TYR A 98 -17.50 19.86 -1.63
C TYR A 98 -18.14 21.01 -2.41
N ASN A 99 -17.49 22.17 -2.43
CA ASN A 99 -17.92 23.28 -3.28
C ASN A 99 -17.19 23.21 -4.63
N PRO A 100 -17.85 22.80 -5.71
CA PRO A 100 -17.22 22.66 -7.02
C PRO A 100 -16.73 23.98 -7.62
N LEU A 101 -17.30 25.12 -7.19
CA LEU A 101 -16.93 26.45 -7.69
C LEU A 101 -15.65 26.96 -7.04
N THR A 102 -15.53 26.81 -5.73
CA THR A 102 -14.36 27.25 -4.97
C THR A 102 -13.30 26.17 -4.83
N ARG A 103 -13.66 24.91 -5.08
CA ARG A 103 -12.86 23.70 -4.79
C ARG A 103 -12.38 23.61 -3.34
N LYS A 104 -13.13 24.24 -2.44
CA LYS A 104 -12.94 24.11 -1.00
C LYS A 104 -13.78 22.96 -0.49
N ASP A 105 -13.22 22.20 0.39
CA ASP A 105 -13.89 21.18 1.17
C ASP A 105 -13.61 21.42 2.67
N ASP A 106 -14.45 20.88 3.53
CA ASP A 106 -14.34 20.91 4.99
C ASP A 106 -13.60 19.69 5.55
N GLY A 107 -13.01 18.87 4.68
CA GLY A 107 -12.27 17.69 5.08
C GLY A 107 -10.98 18.04 5.82
N SER A 108 -10.59 17.17 6.73
CA SER A 108 -9.31 17.24 7.43
C SER A 108 -8.57 15.91 7.30
N GLY A 109 -7.26 15.92 7.50
CA GLY A 109 -6.51 14.69 7.55
C GLY A 109 -5.02 14.92 7.72
N ASP A 110 -4.47 14.31 8.78
CA ASP A 110 -3.04 14.30 9.08
C ASP A 110 -2.50 12.87 9.06
N LEU A 111 -1.34 12.70 8.44
CA LEU A 111 -0.63 11.43 8.41
C LEU A 111 0.14 11.29 9.73
N LEU A 112 -0.25 10.30 10.51
CA LEU A 112 0.34 9.97 11.80
C LEU A 112 1.17 8.69 11.69
N ALA A 113 2.23 8.59 12.49
CA ALA A 113 3.07 7.41 12.62
C ALA A 113 3.25 7.01 14.08
N TRP A 114 3.21 5.70 14.33
CA TRP A 114 3.48 5.06 15.64
C TRP A 114 4.60 4.05 15.46
N ARG A 115 5.46 3.92 16.46
CA ARG A 115 6.55 2.95 16.43
C ARG A 115 6.52 2.02 17.64
N SER A 116 6.98 0.78 17.42
CA SER A 116 7.27 -0.21 18.44
C SER A 116 8.71 -0.69 18.31
N THR A 117 9.42 -0.80 19.42
CA THR A 117 10.80 -1.33 19.47
C THR A 117 10.89 -2.64 20.25
N ASP A 118 9.77 -3.20 20.66
CA ASP A 118 9.65 -4.42 21.46
C ASP A 118 8.87 -5.55 20.75
N GLY A 119 8.82 -5.46 19.42
CA GLY A 119 8.15 -6.47 18.58
C GLY A 119 6.62 -6.34 18.56
N GLY A 120 6.10 -5.15 18.76
CA GLY A 120 4.66 -4.83 18.68
C GLY A 120 3.91 -4.97 19.99
N LYS A 121 4.61 -5.16 21.12
CA LYS A 121 3.97 -5.25 22.45
C LYS A 121 3.50 -3.90 22.97
N THR A 122 4.31 -2.87 22.79
CA THR A 122 3.98 -1.48 23.15
C THR A 122 4.24 -0.53 21.97
N TRP A 123 3.51 0.59 21.96
CA TRP A 123 3.54 1.57 20.88
C TRP A 123 3.74 2.98 21.42
N SER A 124 4.48 3.80 20.68
CA SER A 124 4.71 5.20 21.01
C SER A 124 3.44 6.03 20.92
N LYS A 125 3.48 7.26 21.43
CA LYS A 125 2.55 8.30 21.00
C LYS A 125 2.74 8.56 19.50
N PRO A 126 1.70 9.07 18.79
CA PRO A 126 1.82 9.40 17.38
C PRO A 126 2.80 10.57 17.15
N VAL A 127 3.47 10.51 16.00
CA VAL A 127 4.21 11.63 15.41
C VAL A 127 3.51 12.06 14.14
N VAL A 128 3.28 13.36 13.94
CA VAL A 128 2.70 13.89 12.70
C VAL A 128 3.79 13.89 11.62
N VAL A 129 3.49 13.31 10.45
CA VAL A 129 4.43 13.19 9.34
C VAL A 129 4.33 14.38 8.37
N ASN A 130 3.11 14.84 8.07
CA ASN A 130 2.92 16.03 7.23
C ASN A 130 3.17 17.30 8.04
N ASP A 131 3.96 18.22 7.51
CA ASP A 131 4.34 19.49 8.17
C ASP A 131 3.35 20.64 7.96
N VAL A 132 2.30 20.43 7.14
CA VAL A 132 1.18 21.34 6.98
C VAL A 132 -0.09 20.66 7.49
N PRO A 133 -0.77 21.21 8.49
CA PRO A 133 -1.99 20.61 9.04
C PRO A 133 -3.05 20.32 7.98
N THR A 134 -3.73 19.21 8.10
CA THR A 134 -4.81 18.74 7.23
C THR A 134 -4.42 18.48 5.76
N ALA A 135 -3.13 18.50 5.44
CA ALA A 135 -2.66 18.36 4.06
C ALA A 135 -2.93 16.96 3.46
N ALA A 136 -2.98 15.91 4.29
CA ALA A 136 -3.17 14.52 3.88
C ALA A 136 -4.66 14.09 3.83
N ARG A 137 -5.61 15.01 3.74
CA ARG A 137 -7.05 14.73 3.89
C ARG A 137 -7.70 13.85 2.81
N GLU A 138 -6.99 13.52 1.71
CA GLU A 138 -7.44 12.44 0.82
C GLU A 138 -7.43 11.06 1.49
N GLY A 139 -6.66 10.89 2.54
CA GLY A 139 -6.59 9.64 3.27
C GLY A 139 -5.75 8.55 2.60
N LEU A 140 -5.03 8.87 1.53
CA LEU A 140 -4.31 7.93 0.69
C LEU A 140 -2.80 8.14 0.82
N HIS A 141 -2.10 7.11 1.30
CA HIS A 141 -0.66 7.13 1.52
C HIS A 141 -0.03 5.74 1.35
N ALA A 142 1.27 5.72 1.23
CA ALA A 142 2.10 4.51 1.20
C ALA A 142 3.34 4.71 2.06
N MET A 143 3.96 3.62 2.49
CA MET A 143 5.18 3.62 3.30
C MET A 143 6.07 2.44 2.90
N ALA A 144 7.38 2.66 2.81
CA ALA A 144 8.38 1.62 2.57
C ALA A 144 9.57 1.78 3.51
N ALA A 145 10.17 0.64 3.87
CA ALA A 145 11.48 0.61 4.51
C ALA A 145 12.57 0.65 3.45
N GLY A 146 13.55 1.48 3.68
CA GLY A 146 14.76 1.60 2.89
C GLY A 146 15.92 0.79 3.46
N ARG A 147 17.10 1.02 2.93
CA ARG A 147 18.34 0.45 3.46
C ARG A 147 18.70 1.11 4.79
N ASN A 148 19.45 0.40 5.62
CA ASN A 148 19.97 0.93 6.91
C ASN A 148 18.90 1.38 7.91
N GLY A 149 17.63 0.97 7.72
CA GLY A 149 16.54 1.32 8.63
C GLY A 149 15.88 2.66 8.31
N GLU A 150 16.17 3.24 7.15
CA GLU A 150 15.44 4.37 6.61
C GLU A 150 13.98 3.98 6.32
N ILE A 151 13.08 4.95 6.47
CA ILE A 151 11.67 4.79 6.12
C ILE A 151 11.26 5.99 5.28
N ALA A 152 10.53 5.75 4.21
CA ALA A 152 9.87 6.80 3.46
C ALA A 152 8.35 6.61 3.44
N ALA A 153 7.64 7.72 3.50
CA ALA A 153 6.20 7.79 3.30
C ALA A 153 5.89 8.74 2.15
N ALA A 154 4.87 8.41 1.36
CA ALA A 154 4.35 9.26 0.29
C ALA A 154 2.83 9.34 0.40
N TRP A 155 2.24 10.50 0.12
CA TRP A 155 0.80 10.72 0.22
C TRP A 155 0.27 11.71 -0.81
N LEU A 156 -1.04 11.67 -1.00
CA LEU A 156 -1.76 12.68 -1.77
C LEU A 156 -1.99 13.91 -0.91
N ASP A 157 -1.41 15.03 -1.30
CA ASP A 157 -1.35 16.26 -0.52
C ASP A 157 -2.20 17.36 -1.14
N LEU A 158 -2.95 18.06 -0.31
CA LEU A 158 -3.91 19.10 -0.67
C LEU A 158 -3.60 20.47 -0.02
N ARG A 159 -2.34 20.69 0.42
CA ARG A 159 -1.92 21.98 0.97
C ARG A 159 -2.04 23.15 -0.01
N GLN A 160 -2.11 22.85 -1.30
CA GLN A 160 -2.29 23.81 -2.38
C GLN A 160 -3.51 23.44 -3.23
N LYS A 161 -3.91 24.31 -4.16
CA LYS A 161 -4.97 24.01 -5.11
C LYS A 161 -4.58 22.84 -6.01
N GLY A 162 -5.42 21.82 -6.08
CA GLY A 162 -5.14 20.54 -6.75
C GLY A 162 -4.32 19.60 -5.87
N THR A 163 -4.34 18.32 -6.21
CA THR A 163 -3.62 17.28 -5.49
C THR A 163 -2.21 17.13 -6.02
N ARG A 164 -1.24 17.03 -5.14
CA ARG A 164 0.17 16.76 -5.44
C ARG A 164 0.64 15.52 -4.71
N LEU A 165 1.75 14.96 -5.15
CA LEU A 165 2.43 13.90 -4.44
C LEU A 165 3.50 14.51 -3.54
N TYR A 166 3.41 14.24 -2.25
CA TYR A 166 4.42 14.63 -1.27
C TYR A 166 5.01 13.40 -0.59
N GLY A 167 6.18 13.56 0.00
CA GLY A 167 6.84 12.54 0.80
C GLY A 167 7.61 13.12 1.97
N ALA A 168 7.90 12.26 2.93
CA ALA A 168 8.83 12.50 4.03
C ALA A 168 9.59 11.20 4.34
N TYR A 169 10.76 11.33 4.97
CA TYR A 169 11.57 10.20 5.37
C TYR A 169 12.01 10.30 6.83
N SER A 170 12.36 9.16 7.40
CA SER A 170 12.90 9.01 8.74
C SER A 170 14.18 8.18 8.68
N HIS A 171 15.24 8.61 9.37
CA HIS A 171 16.50 7.88 9.51
C HIS A 171 16.63 7.19 10.89
N ASP A 172 15.67 7.40 11.78
CA ASP A 172 15.70 6.94 13.17
C ASP A 172 14.61 5.92 13.51
N GLY A 173 14.13 5.20 12.46
CA GLY A 173 13.11 4.16 12.63
C GLY A 173 11.73 4.74 12.99
N GLY A 174 11.39 5.89 12.45
CA GLY A 174 10.07 6.52 12.61
C GLY A 174 9.91 7.34 13.89
N ALA A 175 10.99 7.63 14.63
CA ALA A 175 10.93 8.48 15.82
C ALA A 175 10.78 9.96 15.45
N SER A 176 11.39 10.38 14.33
CA SER A 176 11.20 11.71 13.75
C SER A 176 11.14 11.63 12.23
N TRP A 177 10.61 12.67 11.60
CA TRP A 177 10.41 12.76 10.16
C TRP A 177 11.00 14.04 9.59
N SER A 178 11.52 13.97 8.36
CA SER A 178 12.04 15.11 7.62
C SER A 178 10.96 16.17 7.35
N LYS A 179 11.38 17.37 6.93
CA LYS A 179 10.49 18.28 6.21
C LYS A 179 9.92 17.58 4.98
N ASN A 180 8.69 17.96 4.62
CA ASN A 180 8.02 17.34 3.48
C ASN A 180 8.63 17.82 2.15
N VAL A 181 8.78 16.87 1.24
CA VAL A 181 9.29 17.10 -0.11
C VAL A 181 8.17 16.92 -1.11
N MET A 182 7.97 17.90 -1.99
CA MET A 182 7.06 17.74 -3.11
C MET A 182 7.72 16.80 -4.13
N LEU A 183 7.20 15.59 -4.26
CA LEU A 183 7.71 14.56 -5.17
C LEU A 183 7.25 14.80 -6.60
N TYR A 184 6.01 15.27 -6.77
CA TYR A 184 5.48 15.56 -8.10
C TYR A 184 4.30 16.54 -8.08
N GLU A 185 4.32 17.43 -9.06
CA GLU A 185 3.22 18.30 -9.45
C GLU A 185 2.89 18.07 -10.92
N SER A 186 1.62 17.83 -11.24
CA SER A 186 1.19 17.63 -12.62
C SER A 186 1.14 18.97 -13.36
N PRO A 187 1.61 19.03 -14.63
CA PRO A 187 1.38 20.19 -15.49
C PRO A 187 -0.12 20.53 -15.67
N SER A 188 -1.01 19.56 -15.47
CA SER A 188 -2.48 19.79 -15.46
C SER A 188 -2.99 20.36 -14.14
N GLY A 189 -2.12 20.71 -13.18
CA GLY A 189 -2.45 21.30 -11.89
C GLY A 189 -2.96 20.34 -10.84
N THR A 190 -3.13 19.06 -11.16
CA THR A 190 -3.54 18.01 -10.21
C THR A 190 -3.13 16.63 -10.69
N ILE A 191 -2.76 15.76 -9.77
CA ILE A 191 -2.71 14.30 -10.01
C ILE A 191 -4.08 13.67 -9.69
N CYS A 192 -4.23 12.35 -9.89
CA CYS A 192 -5.47 11.67 -9.54
C CYS A 192 -5.65 11.62 -8.03
N GLN A 193 -6.68 12.28 -7.53
CA GLN A 193 -6.92 12.48 -6.09
C GLN A 193 -7.57 11.28 -5.39
N CYS A 194 -7.90 10.22 -6.10
CA CYS A 194 -8.65 9.08 -5.55
C CYS A 194 -7.94 7.74 -5.71
N CYS A 195 -6.69 7.75 -6.18
CA CYS A 195 -5.88 6.54 -6.38
C CYS A 195 -4.69 6.55 -5.41
N ASP A 196 -4.58 5.51 -4.60
CA ASP A 196 -3.51 5.39 -3.62
C ASP A 196 -2.13 5.31 -4.31
N PRO A 197 -1.12 5.98 -3.75
CA PRO A 197 0.25 5.78 -4.20
C PRO A 197 0.77 4.42 -3.72
N SER A 198 1.80 3.92 -4.37
CA SER A 198 2.60 2.77 -3.94
C SER A 198 4.07 3.15 -3.91
N ILE A 199 4.83 2.60 -2.98
CA ILE A 199 6.25 2.94 -2.78
C ILE A 199 7.07 1.67 -2.55
N THR A 200 8.26 1.63 -3.11
CA THR A 200 9.24 0.57 -2.89
C THR A 200 10.64 1.14 -2.73
N LEU A 201 11.55 0.35 -2.14
CA LEU A 201 12.97 0.64 -2.23
C LEU A 201 13.39 0.60 -3.70
N GLY A 202 14.02 1.66 -4.16
CA GLY A 202 14.51 1.77 -5.53
C GLY A 202 15.83 1.04 -5.75
N THR A 203 16.15 0.77 -6.99
CA THR A 203 17.38 0.04 -7.38
C THR A 203 18.67 0.77 -6.99
N ASN A 204 18.61 2.09 -6.88
CA ASN A 204 19.76 2.95 -6.52
C ASN A 204 19.86 3.22 -4.99
N GLY A 205 19.03 2.56 -4.18
CA GLY A 205 19.01 2.75 -2.72
C GLY A 205 18.10 3.87 -2.23
N GLY A 206 17.55 4.70 -3.12
CA GLY A 206 16.45 5.63 -2.85
C GLY A 206 15.09 4.93 -2.91
N PHE A 207 14.04 5.67 -3.20
CA PHE A 207 12.67 5.15 -3.28
C PHE A 207 12.07 5.40 -4.65
N ASP A 208 11.27 4.44 -5.11
CA ASP A 208 10.42 4.60 -6.30
C ASP A 208 8.95 4.66 -5.86
N VAL A 209 8.29 5.77 -6.21
CA VAL A 209 6.89 6.04 -5.83
C VAL A 209 6.03 6.04 -7.08
N MET A 210 5.11 5.09 -7.14
CA MET A 210 4.13 4.99 -8.22
C MET A 210 2.84 5.71 -7.82
N PHE A 211 2.26 6.43 -8.75
CA PHE A 211 1.01 7.18 -8.56
C PHE A 211 0.26 7.33 -9.88
N ARG A 212 -1.02 7.66 -9.81
CA ARG A 212 -1.81 7.96 -11.00
C ARG A 212 -1.82 9.45 -11.28
N ASN A 213 -1.32 9.84 -12.46
CA ASN A 213 -1.35 11.21 -12.92
C ASN A 213 -2.65 11.53 -13.68
N VAL A 214 -2.92 12.82 -13.85
CA VAL A 214 -3.96 13.35 -14.76
C VAL A 214 -3.26 14.27 -15.75
N MET A 215 -3.33 13.97 -17.03
CA MET A 215 -2.75 14.80 -18.08
C MET A 215 -3.61 14.78 -19.33
N GLY A 216 -4.15 15.94 -19.73
CA GLY A 216 -5.01 16.02 -20.90
C GLY A 216 -6.31 15.19 -20.81
N GLY A 217 -6.74 14.81 -19.60
CA GLY A 217 -7.87 13.92 -19.36
C GLY A 217 -7.51 12.44 -19.28
N ASP A 218 -6.27 12.07 -19.56
CA ASP A 218 -5.74 10.72 -19.38
C ASP A 218 -5.36 10.51 -17.91
N ARG A 219 -5.68 9.31 -17.38
CA ARG A 219 -5.39 8.89 -16.00
C ARG A 219 -4.41 7.73 -16.00
N ASP A 220 -3.17 8.03 -16.30
CA ASP A 220 -2.10 7.06 -16.49
C ASP A 220 -1.22 6.90 -15.25
N MET A 221 -0.57 5.75 -15.14
CA MET A 221 0.37 5.50 -14.06
C MET A 221 1.72 6.15 -14.37
N TYR A 222 2.29 6.76 -13.34
CA TYR A 222 3.61 7.38 -13.35
C TYR A 222 4.43 6.86 -12.18
N ILE A 223 5.73 6.95 -12.30
CA ILE A 223 6.68 6.66 -11.22
C ILE A 223 7.66 7.81 -11.08
N VAL A 224 7.95 8.18 -9.85
CA VAL A 224 9.00 9.13 -9.49
C VAL A 224 10.07 8.39 -8.69
N SER A 225 11.32 8.51 -9.12
CA SER A 225 12.47 8.01 -8.37
C SER A 225 12.98 9.13 -7.48
N TRP A 226 13.05 8.86 -6.20
CA TRP A 226 13.39 9.82 -5.15
C TRP A 226 14.52 9.28 -4.28
N ASP A 227 15.59 10.03 -4.22
CA ASP A 227 16.68 9.81 -3.29
C ASP A 227 16.59 10.84 -2.16
N THR A 228 16.62 10.40 -0.90
CA THR A 228 16.38 11.26 0.27
C THR A 228 17.48 12.30 0.49
N ALA A 229 18.68 12.05 -0.02
CA ALA A 229 19.82 12.98 0.09
C ALA A 229 19.92 13.95 -1.09
N SER A 230 19.65 13.46 -2.32
CA SER A 230 19.86 14.24 -3.56
C SER A 230 18.56 14.68 -4.24
N GLY A 231 17.40 14.29 -3.70
CA GLY A 231 16.08 14.74 -4.18
C GLY A 231 15.51 13.90 -5.33
N ILE A 232 14.65 14.51 -6.15
CA ILE A 232 13.97 13.83 -7.27
C ILE A 232 14.96 13.58 -8.41
N GLN A 233 15.10 12.31 -8.80
CA GLN A 233 16.03 11.87 -9.83
C GLN A 233 15.36 11.75 -11.19
N LYS A 234 14.15 11.18 -11.23
CA LYS A 234 13.45 10.88 -12.47
C LYS A 234 11.95 10.77 -12.28
N VAL A 235 11.22 11.22 -13.29
CA VAL A 235 9.77 10.98 -13.42
C VAL A 235 9.51 10.37 -14.78
N LYS A 236 8.72 9.30 -14.86
CA LYS A 236 8.32 8.69 -16.13
C LYS A 236 6.89 8.13 -16.06
N LYS A 237 6.21 8.10 -17.20
CA LYS A 237 4.98 7.34 -17.39
C LYS A 237 5.31 5.84 -17.40
N LEU A 238 4.42 5.02 -16.84
CA LEU A 238 4.46 3.56 -16.90
C LEU A 238 3.51 3.05 -17.98
N GLY A 239 3.91 1.94 -18.60
CA GLY A 239 3.17 1.31 -19.67
C GLY A 239 3.11 2.12 -20.97
N THR A 240 2.50 1.56 -21.99
CA THR A 240 2.42 2.12 -23.34
C THR A 240 1.05 2.69 -23.67
N GLY A 241 -0.01 2.20 -23.02
CA GLY A 241 -1.38 2.65 -23.23
C GLY A 241 -1.76 3.88 -22.39
N SER A 242 -2.92 4.47 -22.69
CA SER A 242 -3.52 5.57 -21.93
C SER A 242 -4.97 5.28 -21.60
N TRP A 243 -5.44 5.86 -20.50
CA TRP A 243 -6.81 5.72 -20.06
C TRP A 243 -7.50 7.08 -19.96
N LYS A 244 -8.20 7.45 -21.01
CA LYS A 244 -9.03 8.66 -20.99
C LYS A 244 -10.28 8.42 -20.15
N LEU A 245 -10.35 9.08 -19.00
CA LEU A 245 -11.41 8.85 -18.03
C LEU A 245 -11.81 10.14 -17.32
N ASN A 246 -13.07 10.55 -17.49
CA ASN A 246 -13.66 11.63 -16.72
C ASN A 246 -14.40 11.11 -15.47
N ALA A 247 -13.70 10.33 -14.65
CA ALA A 247 -14.21 9.76 -13.41
C ALA A 247 -13.05 9.40 -12.47
N CYS A 248 -13.36 8.90 -11.27
CA CYS A 248 -12.38 8.40 -10.31
C CYS A 248 -12.20 6.88 -10.45
N PRO A 249 -11.02 6.39 -10.88
CA PRO A 249 -10.75 4.96 -10.92
C PRO A 249 -10.77 4.30 -9.53
N MET A 250 -10.32 5.03 -8.50
CA MET A 250 -10.20 4.58 -7.12
C MET A 250 -9.34 3.31 -6.99
N ASP A 251 -8.24 3.26 -7.73
CA ASP A 251 -7.36 2.09 -7.83
C ASP A 251 -5.95 2.56 -8.22
N GLY A 252 -4.99 2.39 -7.32
CA GLY A 252 -3.62 2.89 -7.46
C GLY A 252 -2.67 1.89 -8.12
N GLY A 253 -2.82 0.60 -7.83
CA GLY A 253 -1.85 -0.42 -8.22
C GLY A 253 -0.65 -0.53 -7.28
N GLY A 254 0.41 -1.24 -7.71
CA GLY A 254 1.57 -1.50 -6.88
C GLY A 254 2.90 -1.52 -7.63
N VAL A 255 3.97 -1.22 -6.92
CA VAL A 255 5.36 -1.23 -7.41
C VAL A 255 6.26 -1.99 -6.45
N VAL A 256 7.17 -2.78 -7.00
CA VAL A 256 8.18 -3.55 -6.25
C VAL A 256 9.52 -3.55 -6.99
N GLU A 257 10.60 -3.81 -6.27
CA GLU A 257 11.89 -4.12 -6.87
C GLU A 257 12.05 -5.64 -6.94
N VAL A 258 12.46 -6.15 -8.09
CA VAL A 258 12.72 -7.56 -8.35
C VAL A 258 14.06 -7.68 -9.09
N ASN A 259 15.05 -8.29 -8.45
CA ASN A 259 16.36 -8.58 -9.05
C ASN A 259 17.01 -7.36 -9.74
N GLY A 260 17.00 -6.20 -9.08
CA GLY A 260 17.58 -4.94 -9.60
C GLY A 260 16.71 -4.22 -10.62
N LYS A 261 15.45 -4.59 -10.78
CA LYS A 261 14.50 -3.94 -11.71
C LYS A 261 13.23 -3.51 -10.98
N ILE A 262 12.67 -2.40 -11.41
CA ILE A 262 11.36 -1.96 -10.96
C ILE A 262 10.27 -2.66 -11.78
N VAL A 263 9.40 -3.35 -11.07
CA VAL A 263 8.24 -4.06 -11.62
C VAL A 263 6.99 -3.42 -11.06
N SER A 264 5.99 -3.22 -11.90
CA SER A 264 4.75 -2.53 -11.51
C SER A 264 3.52 -3.24 -12.08
N ALA A 265 2.43 -3.20 -11.32
CA ALA A 265 1.14 -3.71 -11.75
C ALA A 265 0.04 -2.69 -11.44
N TRP A 266 -0.90 -2.54 -12.37
CA TRP A 266 -1.99 -1.57 -12.24
C TRP A 266 -3.21 -1.97 -13.06
N ARG A 267 -4.31 -1.33 -12.74
CA ARG A 267 -5.53 -1.40 -13.55
C ARG A 267 -5.58 -0.25 -14.56
N ARG A 268 -5.92 -0.56 -15.81
CA ARG A 268 -6.39 0.39 -16.83
C ARG A 268 -7.70 -0.14 -17.41
N GLU A 269 -8.76 0.68 -17.39
CA GLU A 269 -10.13 0.30 -17.74
C GLU A 269 -10.61 -0.88 -16.89
N LYS A 270 -10.83 -2.04 -17.48
CA LYS A 270 -11.23 -3.28 -16.81
C LYS A 270 -10.05 -4.20 -16.53
N SER A 271 -8.93 -4.01 -17.24
CA SER A 271 -7.83 -4.96 -17.25
C SER A 271 -6.73 -4.60 -16.26
N VAL A 272 -6.15 -5.61 -15.65
CA VAL A 272 -4.95 -5.56 -14.83
C VAL A 272 -3.73 -5.80 -15.72
N TYR A 273 -2.75 -4.94 -15.60
CA TYR A 273 -1.49 -4.99 -16.35
C TYR A 273 -0.30 -5.20 -15.41
N LEU A 274 0.71 -5.90 -15.92
CA LEU A 274 2.02 -6.08 -15.32
C LEU A 274 3.07 -5.53 -16.29
N ASP A 275 4.01 -4.76 -15.80
CA ASP A 275 5.21 -4.32 -16.52
C ASP A 275 6.47 -4.67 -15.73
N GLU A 276 7.21 -5.65 -16.22
CA GLU A 276 8.46 -6.13 -15.64
C GLU A 276 9.71 -5.46 -16.23
N THR A 277 9.56 -4.75 -17.33
CA THR A 277 10.70 -4.24 -18.10
C THR A 277 10.71 -2.73 -18.27
N GLY A 278 9.60 -2.05 -17.97
CA GLY A 278 9.38 -0.66 -18.30
C GLY A 278 9.18 -0.40 -19.79
N LYS A 279 9.04 -1.45 -20.60
CA LYS A 279 8.90 -1.38 -22.06
C LYS A 279 7.69 -2.14 -22.61
N ARG A 280 7.16 -3.09 -21.87
CA ARG A 280 6.06 -3.96 -22.29
C ARG A 280 5.12 -4.27 -21.16
N GLU A 281 3.90 -3.83 -21.27
CA GLU A 281 2.81 -4.23 -20.40
C GLU A 281 2.15 -5.53 -20.87
N ILE A 282 1.85 -6.42 -19.94
CA ILE A 282 1.19 -7.70 -20.15
C ILE A 282 -0.16 -7.63 -19.47
N ALA A 283 -1.25 -7.89 -20.18
CA ALA A 283 -2.58 -8.01 -19.60
C ALA A 283 -2.69 -9.35 -18.87
N LEU A 284 -3.05 -9.33 -17.59
CA LEU A 284 -3.17 -10.51 -16.74
C LEU A 284 -4.62 -11.02 -16.67
N GLY A 285 -5.60 -10.13 -16.69
CA GLY A 285 -7.02 -10.44 -16.54
C GLY A 285 -7.84 -9.18 -16.28
N GLU A 286 -9.16 -9.35 -16.08
CA GLU A 286 -10.04 -8.24 -15.69
C GLU A 286 -10.20 -8.16 -14.18
N GLY A 287 -10.18 -6.94 -13.63
CA GLY A 287 -10.38 -6.75 -12.19
C GLY A 287 -9.89 -5.40 -11.66
N LYS A 288 -9.75 -5.31 -10.35
CA LYS A 288 -9.42 -4.09 -9.59
C LYS A 288 -8.73 -4.43 -8.27
N ASP A 289 -8.34 -3.38 -7.53
CA ASP A 289 -7.72 -3.50 -6.20
C ASP A 289 -6.42 -4.35 -6.28
N VAL A 290 -5.49 -3.90 -7.11
CA VAL A 290 -4.26 -4.63 -7.48
C VAL A 290 -3.24 -4.59 -6.35
N ALA A 291 -2.70 -5.76 -5.98
CA ALA A 291 -1.57 -5.92 -5.06
C ALA A 291 -0.42 -6.67 -5.75
N ILE A 292 0.82 -6.35 -5.38
CA ILE A 292 2.03 -6.95 -5.94
C ILE A 292 3.03 -7.28 -4.84
N ALA A 293 3.76 -8.38 -5.00
CA ALA A 293 4.92 -8.71 -4.17
C ALA A 293 6.06 -9.27 -5.03
N PRO A 294 7.32 -8.96 -4.67
CA PRO A 294 8.48 -9.54 -5.34
C PRO A 294 8.65 -11.01 -4.97
N SER A 295 9.35 -11.74 -5.82
CA SER A 295 9.96 -13.04 -5.51
C SER A 295 11.27 -13.18 -6.30
N SER A 296 12.05 -14.19 -5.99
CA SER A 296 13.32 -14.49 -6.70
C SER A 296 13.13 -14.79 -8.18
N THR A 297 11.92 -15.16 -8.62
CA THR A 297 11.61 -15.55 -10.00
C THR A 297 10.78 -14.51 -10.77
N GLY A 298 10.34 -13.43 -10.13
CA GLY A 298 9.48 -12.40 -10.73
C GLY A 298 8.51 -11.81 -9.71
N ALA A 299 7.39 -11.28 -10.16
CA ALA A 299 6.39 -10.67 -9.29
C ALA A 299 5.09 -11.50 -9.22
N TYR A 300 4.55 -11.66 -8.01
CA TYR A 300 3.19 -12.11 -7.78
C TYR A 300 2.25 -10.91 -7.85
N VAL A 301 1.12 -11.05 -8.54
CA VAL A 301 0.10 -9.99 -8.64
C VAL A 301 -1.25 -10.58 -8.27
N ALA A 302 -1.94 -10.00 -7.30
CA ALA A 302 -3.30 -10.35 -6.94
C ALA A 302 -4.25 -9.20 -7.24
N TRP A 303 -5.51 -9.53 -7.56
CA TRP A 303 -6.56 -8.54 -7.80
C TRP A 303 -7.94 -9.12 -7.50
N VAL A 304 -8.92 -8.28 -7.38
CA VAL A 304 -10.34 -8.68 -7.27
C VAL A 304 -10.92 -8.77 -8.66
N GLY A 305 -11.13 -9.99 -9.15
CA GLY A 305 -11.81 -10.32 -10.41
C GLY A 305 -13.28 -10.67 -10.23
N ALA A 306 -13.90 -11.15 -11.28
CA ALA A 306 -15.33 -11.52 -11.25
C ALA A 306 -15.61 -12.77 -10.40
N ALA A 307 -14.68 -13.72 -10.35
CA ALA A 307 -14.82 -14.97 -9.58
C ALA A 307 -14.35 -14.86 -8.13
N GLY A 308 -13.78 -13.72 -7.71
CA GLY A 308 -13.18 -13.54 -6.41
C GLY A 308 -11.78 -12.93 -6.51
N ILE A 309 -10.89 -13.29 -5.60
CA ILE A 309 -9.49 -12.84 -5.65
C ILE A 309 -8.71 -13.80 -6.53
N GLU A 310 -8.16 -13.26 -7.60
CA GLU A 310 -7.28 -13.96 -8.53
C GLU A 310 -5.82 -13.61 -8.26
N ILE A 311 -4.91 -14.53 -8.61
CA ILE A 311 -3.47 -14.33 -8.46
C ILE A 311 -2.70 -14.85 -9.67
N HIS A 312 -1.85 -13.99 -10.21
CA HIS A 312 -0.80 -14.35 -11.16
C HIS A 312 0.48 -14.69 -10.40
N LYS A 313 1.10 -15.80 -10.77
CA LYS A 313 2.44 -16.21 -10.30
C LYS A 313 3.47 -15.91 -11.39
N PRO A 314 4.75 -15.69 -11.03
CA PRO A 314 5.78 -15.50 -12.05
C PRO A 314 5.81 -16.61 -13.10
N GLY A 315 6.07 -16.24 -14.34
CA GLY A 315 6.04 -17.12 -15.51
C GLY A 315 4.80 -16.96 -16.37
N ASN A 316 4.67 -17.76 -17.43
CA ASN A 316 3.60 -17.65 -18.43
C ASN A 316 2.35 -18.49 -18.08
N GLN A 317 2.09 -18.73 -16.81
CA GLN A 317 0.89 -19.46 -16.38
C GLN A 317 -0.31 -18.52 -16.26
N PRO A 318 -1.52 -18.98 -16.61
CA PRO A 318 -2.72 -18.18 -16.39
C PRO A 318 -2.93 -17.95 -14.90
N PRO A 319 -3.60 -16.85 -14.53
CA PRO A 319 -3.98 -16.59 -13.14
C PRO A 319 -4.85 -17.71 -12.56
N VAL A 320 -4.73 -17.90 -11.26
CA VAL A 320 -5.52 -18.89 -10.53
C VAL A 320 -6.37 -18.22 -9.45
N LEU A 321 -7.49 -18.85 -9.09
CA LEU A 321 -8.35 -18.35 -8.01
C LEU A 321 -7.66 -18.57 -6.67
N LEU A 322 -7.42 -17.48 -5.93
CA LEU A 322 -6.89 -17.48 -4.58
C LEU A 322 -7.98 -17.67 -3.54
N SER A 323 -9.10 -16.94 -3.70
CA SER A 323 -10.28 -16.98 -2.85
C SER A 323 -11.53 -16.67 -3.68
N ALA A 324 -12.61 -17.41 -3.45
CA ALA A 324 -13.89 -17.17 -4.15
C ALA A 324 -14.62 -15.90 -3.68
N SER A 325 -14.14 -15.26 -2.62
CA SER A 325 -14.68 -14.00 -2.09
C SER A 325 -13.57 -13.19 -1.42
N GLY A 326 -13.82 -11.92 -1.19
CA GLY A 326 -12.91 -11.02 -0.50
C GLY A 326 -12.63 -9.74 -1.25
N ALA A 327 -11.92 -8.83 -0.58
CA ALA A 327 -11.58 -7.51 -1.10
C ALA A 327 -10.21 -7.05 -0.56
N TYR A 328 -9.63 -6.08 -1.24
CA TYR A 328 -8.38 -5.41 -0.82
C TYR A 328 -7.26 -6.39 -0.49
N PRO A 329 -6.86 -7.24 -1.45
CA PRO A 329 -5.72 -8.13 -1.22
C PRO A 329 -4.45 -7.32 -0.96
N THR A 330 -3.57 -7.88 -0.14
CA THR A 330 -2.19 -7.43 0.03
C THR A 330 -1.27 -8.64 -0.03
N LEU A 331 -0.08 -8.47 -0.57
CA LEU A 331 0.91 -9.51 -0.75
C LEU A 331 2.24 -9.11 -0.09
N LYS A 332 2.94 -10.08 0.48
CA LYS A 332 4.29 -9.87 1.01
C LYS A 332 5.15 -11.11 0.87
N GLU A 333 6.38 -10.93 0.38
CA GLU A 333 7.40 -11.97 0.42
C GLU A 333 7.86 -12.19 1.88
N LEU A 334 7.93 -13.46 2.25
CA LEU A 334 8.38 -13.94 3.55
C LEU A 334 9.89 -14.28 3.52
N ALA A 335 10.50 -14.40 4.68
CA ALA A 335 11.93 -14.72 4.81
C ALA A 335 12.34 -16.05 4.13
N ASN A 336 11.43 -16.98 3.96
CA ASN A 336 11.66 -18.26 3.28
C ASN A 336 11.36 -18.22 1.76
N GLY A 337 11.11 -17.03 1.18
CA GLY A 337 10.83 -16.84 -0.24
C GLY A 337 9.39 -17.18 -0.66
N TYR A 338 8.52 -17.59 0.27
CA TYR A 338 7.10 -17.78 -0.01
C TYR A 338 6.37 -16.43 0.02
N ILE A 339 5.19 -16.38 -0.59
CA ILE A 339 4.35 -15.19 -0.57
C ILE A 339 3.21 -15.39 0.42
N LEU A 340 3.05 -14.44 1.32
CA LEU A 340 1.87 -14.33 2.15
C LEU A 340 0.87 -13.37 1.49
N ALA A 341 -0.33 -13.84 1.29
CA ALA A 341 -1.48 -13.03 0.89
C ALA A 341 -2.38 -12.79 2.11
N ALA A 342 -2.95 -11.58 2.21
CA ALA A 342 -4.00 -11.27 3.18
C ALA A 342 -5.10 -10.43 2.49
N TRP A 343 -6.36 -10.60 2.92
CA TRP A 343 -7.51 -9.88 2.36
C TRP A 343 -8.65 -9.77 3.36
N GLU A 344 -9.58 -8.84 3.09
CA GLU A 344 -10.85 -8.75 3.82
C GLU A 344 -11.83 -9.82 3.32
N ASN A 345 -12.46 -10.56 4.22
CA ASN A 345 -13.56 -11.45 3.89
C ASN A 345 -14.56 -11.52 5.04
N ASN A 346 -15.82 -11.16 4.79
CA ASN A 346 -16.93 -11.23 5.77
C ASN A 346 -16.59 -10.61 7.15
N GLY A 347 -15.90 -9.45 7.15
CA GLY A 347 -15.51 -8.75 8.36
C GLY A 347 -14.27 -9.31 9.08
N GLN A 348 -13.67 -10.37 8.56
CA GLN A 348 -12.44 -10.97 9.05
C GLN A 348 -11.26 -10.55 8.15
N ILE A 349 -10.04 -10.76 8.60
CA ILE A 349 -8.87 -10.81 7.74
C ILE A 349 -8.49 -12.28 7.54
N GLU A 350 -8.45 -12.70 6.30
CA GLU A 350 -7.96 -14.02 5.91
C GLU A 350 -6.55 -13.91 5.37
N THR A 351 -5.73 -14.93 5.65
CA THR A 351 -4.36 -15.03 5.16
C THR A 351 -4.08 -16.40 4.57
N LYS A 352 -3.20 -16.47 3.57
CA LYS A 352 -2.77 -17.71 2.94
C LYS A 352 -1.31 -17.62 2.50
N VAL A 353 -0.52 -18.61 2.85
CA VAL A 353 0.86 -18.75 2.35
C VAL A 353 0.83 -19.43 0.99
N LEU A 354 1.52 -18.87 0.03
CA LEU A 354 1.67 -19.38 -1.34
C LEU A 354 3.12 -19.80 -1.57
N LYS A 355 3.27 -20.96 -2.17
CA LYS A 355 4.57 -21.53 -2.57
C LYS A 355 4.82 -21.24 -4.04
#